data_1ed38a13fec583cfe8079ef24b2c596a
#
_entry.id   1ed38a13fec583cfe8079ef24b2c596a
#
_cell.length_a   1.000
_cell.length_b   1.000
_cell.length_c   1.000
_cell.angle_alpha   90.00
_cell.angle_beta   90.00
_cell.angle_gamma   90.00
#
_symmetry.space_group_name_H-M   'P 1'
#
loop_
_entity.id
_entity.type
_entity.pdbx_description
1 polymer ?
#
loop_
_entity_poly.entity_id
_entity_poly.type
_entity_poly.pdbx_seq_one_letter_code
_entity_poly.pdbx_strand_id
1 'polypeptide(L)'
;MSRADDAARALHEHRRAKTDPLLDEAVKPQDLDEAYAAHLALLELMTADGGGPQIGWKVGFTNDKAQARNGATEPVFAGLLGGNSYVGEAELTSPRGTGLGVEAELALRMAQPLSGPVSRQDAAAAIDAVAIAMEVVEQRVRVDEMGLVTMIADGTQQYGSVIGEWNESIDPLTLDQCDVRLQVDGLTDGFMPATEVLGHPLNALTWLSEALGRYDLALAPGDVVLTGAIVPAQHLNPGQMAELASDGLGDIRLWVD
;
A
#
# COMPACT_ATOMS: atom_id res chain seq x y z
N MET A 1 -28.11 -2.47 -8.07
CA MET A 1 -26.68 -2.22 -7.91
C MET A 1 -26.53 -1.11 -6.89
N SER A 2 -25.58 -1.23 -5.98
CA SER A 2 -25.33 -0.19 -4.97
C SER A 2 -24.51 0.96 -5.58
N ARG A 3 -24.48 2.12 -4.89
CA ARG A 3 -23.57 3.23 -5.28
C ARG A 3 -22.10 2.78 -5.31
N ALA A 4 -21.72 1.94 -4.35
CA ALA A 4 -20.37 1.37 -4.29
C ALA A 4 -20.04 0.53 -5.55
N ASP A 5 -20.97 -0.30 -6.03
CA ASP A 5 -20.77 -1.06 -7.27
C ASP A 5 -20.64 -0.15 -8.51
N ASP A 6 -21.40 0.94 -8.54
CA ASP A 6 -21.33 1.90 -9.66
C ASP A 6 -20.01 2.68 -9.62
N ALA A 7 -19.54 3.09 -8.42
CA ALA A 7 -18.23 3.70 -8.23
C ALA A 7 -17.09 2.77 -8.65
N ALA A 8 -17.14 1.50 -8.22
CA ALA A 8 -16.12 0.50 -8.58
C ALA A 8 -16.00 0.31 -10.10
N ARG A 9 -17.13 0.20 -10.82
CA ARG A 9 -17.14 0.10 -12.27
C ARG A 9 -16.56 1.34 -12.95
N ALA A 10 -16.96 2.53 -12.51
CA ALA A 10 -16.43 3.78 -13.06
C ALA A 10 -14.92 3.88 -12.85
N LEU A 11 -14.42 3.56 -11.65
CA LEU A 11 -12.97 3.54 -11.35
C LEU A 11 -12.24 2.49 -12.20
N HIS A 12 -12.81 1.30 -12.37
CA HIS A 12 -12.23 0.27 -13.21
C HIS A 12 -12.14 0.71 -14.69
N GLU A 13 -13.19 1.36 -15.21
CA GLU A 13 -13.17 1.94 -16.56
C GLU A 13 -12.11 3.03 -16.70
N HIS A 14 -11.98 3.94 -15.72
CA HIS A 14 -10.93 4.96 -15.69
C HIS A 14 -9.53 4.35 -15.73
N ARG A 15 -9.29 3.28 -14.96
CA ARG A 15 -8.00 2.56 -14.96
C ARG A 15 -7.71 1.96 -16.35
N ARG A 16 -8.67 1.29 -16.98
CA ARG A 16 -8.52 0.71 -18.30
C ARG A 16 -8.32 1.77 -19.39
N ALA A 17 -9.07 2.86 -19.31
CA ALA A 17 -8.97 3.97 -20.27
C ALA A 17 -7.76 4.88 -20.02
N LYS A 18 -7.05 4.70 -18.88
CA LYS A 18 -5.94 5.55 -18.42
C LYS A 18 -6.36 7.02 -18.28
N THR A 19 -7.58 7.24 -17.83
CA THR A 19 -8.15 8.58 -17.56
C THR A 19 -8.17 8.87 -16.06
N ASP A 20 -8.36 10.13 -15.69
CA ASP A 20 -8.38 10.55 -14.28
C ASP A 20 -9.60 9.96 -13.57
N PRO A 21 -9.43 9.31 -12.40
CA PRO A 21 -10.50 8.66 -11.64
C PRO A 21 -11.36 9.68 -10.88
N LEU A 22 -11.88 10.68 -11.58
CA LEU A 22 -12.81 11.66 -11.04
C LEU A 22 -14.23 11.14 -11.23
N LEU A 23 -14.89 10.85 -10.11
CA LEU A 23 -16.24 10.30 -10.12
C LEU A 23 -17.29 11.41 -10.15
N ASP A 24 -18.34 11.21 -10.96
CA ASP A 24 -19.53 12.03 -10.91
C ASP A 24 -20.23 11.92 -9.55
N GLU A 25 -20.83 13.00 -9.08
CA GLU A 25 -21.53 13.06 -7.79
C GLU A 25 -22.62 11.99 -7.63
N ALA A 26 -23.18 11.50 -8.75
CA ALA A 26 -24.21 10.44 -8.74
C ALA A 26 -23.66 9.08 -8.26
N VAL A 27 -22.36 8.80 -8.51
CA VAL A 27 -21.70 7.52 -8.20
C VAL A 27 -20.61 7.63 -7.15
N LYS A 28 -20.17 8.85 -6.83
CA LYS A 28 -19.12 9.12 -5.84
C LYS A 28 -19.56 8.60 -4.45
N PRO A 29 -18.70 7.83 -3.74
CA PRO A 29 -18.96 7.42 -2.36
C PRO A 29 -19.22 8.62 -1.45
N GLN A 30 -20.17 8.51 -0.54
CA GLN A 30 -20.57 9.60 0.36
C GLN A 30 -19.84 9.56 1.71
N ASP A 31 -19.39 8.38 2.11
CA ASP A 31 -18.70 8.12 3.37
C ASP A 31 -17.63 7.04 3.22
N LEU A 32 -16.93 6.72 4.31
CA LEU A 32 -15.87 5.73 4.32
C LEU A 32 -16.38 4.31 4.07
N ASP A 33 -17.58 3.97 4.54
CA ASP A 33 -18.14 2.64 4.37
C ASP A 33 -18.46 2.37 2.88
N GLU A 34 -19.07 3.34 2.19
CA GLU A 34 -19.28 3.27 0.75
C GLU A 34 -17.95 3.27 -0.02
N ALA A 35 -16.94 4.01 0.46
CA ALA A 35 -15.62 4.05 -0.17
C ALA A 35 -14.90 2.69 -0.09
N TYR A 36 -14.88 2.06 1.08
CA TYR A 36 -14.29 0.73 1.23
C TYR A 36 -15.08 -0.35 0.50
N ALA A 37 -16.42 -0.29 0.53
CA ALA A 37 -17.25 -1.20 -0.28
C ALA A 37 -16.95 -1.06 -1.78
N ALA A 38 -16.77 0.17 -2.29
CA ALA A 38 -16.37 0.40 -3.68
C ALA A 38 -14.96 -0.14 -3.97
N HIS A 39 -14.01 0.05 -3.02
CA HIS A 39 -12.66 -0.49 -3.16
C HIS A 39 -12.65 -2.01 -3.27
N LEU A 40 -13.37 -2.70 -2.39
CA LEU A 40 -13.45 -4.16 -2.41
C LEU A 40 -14.07 -4.67 -3.72
N ALA A 41 -15.15 -4.04 -4.19
CA ALA A 41 -15.74 -4.36 -5.50
C ALA A 41 -14.78 -4.05 -6.67
N LEU A 42 -13.97 -3.00 -6.58
CA LEU A 42 -12.94 -2.69 -7.58
C LEU A 42 -11.85 -3.76 -7.61
N LEU A 43 -11.41 -4.28 -6.45
CA LEU A 43 -10.44 -5.38 -6.39
C LEU A 43 -10.95 -6.64 -7.10
N GLU A 44 -12.24 -6.98 -6.92
CA GLU A 44 -12.86 -8.11 -7.63
C GLU A 44 -12.83 -7.90 -9.16
N LEU A 45 -13.19 -6.69 -9.62
CA LEU A 45 -13.14 -6.35 -11.05
C LEU A 45 -11.71 -6.41 -11.61
N MET A 46 -10.74 -5.87 -10.88
CA MET A 46 -9.33 -5.90 -11.28
C MET A 46 -8.77 -7.34 -11.31
N THR A 47 -9.13 -8.17 -10.33
CA THR A 47 -8.76 -9.59 -10.31
C THR A 47 -9.33 -10.32 -11.52
N ALA A 48 -10.60 -10.11 -11.84
CA ALA A 48 -11.27 -10.71 -12.99
C ALA A 48 -10.67 -10.24 -14.33
N ASP A 49 -10.12 -9.02 -14.40
CA ASP A 49 -9.50 -8.42 -15.59
C ASP A 49 -7.98 -8.73 -15.71
N GLY A 50 -7.49 -9.71 -14.94
CA GLY A 50 -6.11 -10.18 -15.03
C GLY A 50 -5.12 -9.52 -14.08
N GLY A 51 -5.59 -8.77 -13.09
CA GLY A 51 -4.76 -8.16 -12.03
C GLY A 51 -4.12 -9.18 -11.07
N GLY A 52 -4.41 -10.46 -11.25
CA GLY A 52 -3.95 -11.54 -10.36
C GLY A 52 -4.78 -11.65 -9.09
N PRO A 53 -4.51 -12.66 -8.25
CA PRO A 53 -5.20 -12.81 -6.98
C PRO A 53 -4.82 -11.69 -6.02
N GLN A 54 -5.71 -11.39 -5.08
CA GLN A 54 -5.32 -10.57 -3.93
C GLN A 54 -4.30 -11.35 -3.10
N ILE A 55 -3.20 -10.69 -2.73
CA ILE A 55 -2.08 -11.29 -1.98
C ILE A 55 -1.93 -10.69 -0.58
N GLY A 56 -2.76 -9.74 -0.21
CA GLY A 56 -2.70 -9.07 1.07
C GLY A 56 -3.19 -7.63 1.03
N TRP A 57 -2.58 -6.77 1.86
CA TRP A 57 -3.06 -5.43 2.15
C TRP A 57 -1.91 -4.44 2.32
N LYS A 58 -2.18 -3.17 2.08
CA LYS A 58 -1.28 -2.08 2.45
C LYS A 58 -1.96 -1.12 3.40
N VAL A 59 -1.19 -0.45 4.26
CA VAL A 59 -1.65 0.60 5.16
C VAL A 59 -1.09 1.94 4.70
N GLY A 60 -1.95 2.91 4.47
CA GLY A 60 -1.55 4.28 4.12
C GLY A 60 -1.83 5.28 5.23
N PHE A 61 -1.28 6.49 5.11
CA PHE A 61 -1.47 7.60 6.06
C PHE A 61 -1.06 7.24 7.49
N THR A 62 0.10 6.61 7.65
CA THR A 62 0.62 6.08 8.90
C THR A 62 1.33 7.14 9.77
N ASN A 63 1.07 8.42 9.55
CA ASN A 63 1.52 9.52 10.40
C ASN A 63 0.58 10.73 10.32
N ASP A 64 0.64 11.60 11.34
CA ASP A 64 -0.24 12.75 11.46
C ASP A 64 -0.18 13.72 10.27
N LYS A 65 1.02 13.88 9.67
CA LYS A 65 1.20 14.78 8.51
C LYS A 65 0.47 14.26 7.28
N ALA A 66 0.58 12.94 7.02
CA ALA A 66 -0.11 12.30 5.90
C ALA A 66 -1.63 12.34 6.11
N GLN A 67 -2.11 12.07 7.33
CA GLN A 67 -3.54 12.16 7.67
C GLN A 67 -4.06 13.58 7.45
N ALA A 68 -3.43 14.58 8.04
CA ALA A 68 -3.84 15.98 7.91
C ALA A 68 -3.84 16.45 6.44
N ARG A 69 -2.83 16.09 5.67
CA ARG A 69 -2.72 16.44 4.24
C ARG A 69 -3.86 15.86 3.40
N ASN A 70 -4.35 14.67 3.75
CA ASN A 70 -5.37 13.96 2.99
C ASN A 70 -6.76 14.05 3.60
N GLY A 71 -6.94 14.83 4.68
CA GLY A 71 -8.23 14.96 5.37
C GLY A 71 -8.69 13.69 6.09
N ALA A 72 -7.74 12.79 6.40
CA ALA A 72 -8.00 11.57 7.17
C ALA A 72 -7.79 11.81 8.66
N THR A 73 -8.49 11.04 9.49
CA THR A 73 -8.37 11.08 10.97
C THR A 73 -7.75 9.79 11.53
N GLU A 74 -7.54 8.81 10.69
CA GLU A 74 -6.90 7.53 10.99
C GLU A 74 -6.17 7.03 9.72
N PRO A 75 -5.33 6.00 9.80
CA PRO A 75 -4.77 5.34 8.64
C PRO A 75 -5.85 4.82 7.68
N VAL A 76 -5.46 4.42 6.48
CA VAL A 76 -6.35 3.82 5.49
C VAL A 76 -5.73 2.53 4.97
N PHE A 77 -6.55 1.63 4.39
CA PHE A 77 -6.03 0.41 3.80
C PHE A 77 -6.47 0.24 2.34
N ALA A 78 -5.72 -0.57 1.60
CA ALA A 78 -6.09 -1.04 0.29
C ALA A 78 -5.58 -2.46 0.06
N GLY A 79 -6.23 -3.20 -0.83
CA GLY A 79 -5.80 -4.55 -1.22
C GLY A 79 -4.60 -4.52 -2.16
N LEU A 80 -3.73 -5.52 -2.04
CA LEU A 80 -2.61 -5.76 -2.93
C LEU A 80 -2.95 -6.87 -3.91
N LEU A 81 -2.69 -6.66 -5.20
CA LEU A 81 -2.87 -7.66 -6.25
C LEU A 81 -1.53 -8.23 -6.71
N GLY A 82 -1.49 -9.55 -6.90
CA GLY A 82 -0.26 -10.26 -7.27
C GLY A 82 0.24 -9.98 -8.68
N GLY A 83 -0.61 -9.48 -9.58
CA GLY A 83 -0.23 -9.22 -10.97
C GLY A 83 0.82 -8.12 -11.14
N ASN A 84 0.91 -7.19 -10.20
CA ASN A 84 1.90 -6.12 -10.17
C ASN A 84 2.77 -6.17 -8.89
N SER A 85 2.97 -7.36 -8.33
CA SER A 85 3.88 -7.58 -7.20
C SER A 85 5.10 -8.37 -7.66
N TYR A 86 6.27 -7.86 -7.39
CA TYR A 86 7.56 -8.38 -7.87
C TYR A 86 8.47 -8.69 -6.68
N VAL A 87 9.49 -9.52 -6.90
CA VAL A 87 10.46 -9.89 -5.87
C VAL A 87 11.86 -9.42 -6.27
N GLY A 88 12.52 -8.71 -5.36
CA GLY A 88 13.89 -8.22 -5.51
C GLY A 88 14.04 -7.07 -6.48
N GLU A 89 13.72 -7.27 -7.74
CA GLU A 89 13.89 -6.27 -8.79
C GLU A 89 12.68 -6.21 -9.72
N ALA A 90 12.37 -5.02 -10.24
CA ALA A 90 11.31 -4.81 -11.22
C ALA A 90 11.68 -3.73 -12.24
N GLU A 91 11.16 -3.89 -13.45
CA GLU A 91 11.14 -2.86 -14.49
C GLU A 91 9.67 -2.61 -14.84
N LEU A 92 9.21 -1.39 -14.64
CA LEU A 92 7.79 -1.03 -14.78
C LEU A 92 7.63 0.08 -15.81
N THR A 93 6.68 -0.10 -16.70
CA THR A 93 6.26 0.99 -17.60
C THR A 93 5.17 1.81 -16.89
N SER A 94 5.38 3.14 -16.84
CA SER A 94 4.32 4.03 -16.35
C SER A 94 3.11 3.96 -17.28
N PRO A 95 1.91 3.59 -16.77
CA PRO A 95 0.73 3.41 -17.63
C PRO A 95 0.34 4.66 -18.43
N ARG A 96 0.69 5.85 -17.91
CA ARG A 96 0.37 7.15 -18.50
C ARG A 96 1.59 7.89 -19.04
N GLY A 97 2.79 7.32 -18.91
CA GLY A 97 4.05 7.98 -19.29
C GLY A 97 4.42 9.16 -18.40
N THR A 98 3.81 9.31 -17.23
CA THR A 98 4.05 10.41 -16.28
C THR A 98 5.01 10.05 -15.17
N GLY A 99 5.58 8.85 -15.19
CA GLY A 99 6.37 8.29 -14.10
C GLY A 99 5.52 7.59 -13.04
N LEU A 100 6.20 7.07 -12.02
CA LEU A 100 5.60 6.39 -10.86
C LEU A 100 6.18 6.96 -9.57
N GLY A 101 5.42 6.92 -8.49
CA GLY A 101 5.95 7.17 -7.15
C GLY A 101 6.42 5.87 -6.51
N VAL A 102 7.44 5.93 -5.67
CA VAL A 102 7.86 4.81 -4.83
C VAL A 102 7.95 5.26 -3.38
N GLU A 103 7.39 4.46 -2.50
CA GLU A 103 7.44 4.61 -1.05
C GLU A 103 8.29 3.50 -0.46
N ALA A 104 9.13 3.82 0.52
CA ALA A 104 9.91 2.80 1.24
C ALA A 104 9.13 2.30 2.44
N GLU A 105 8.96 0.99 2.54
CA GLU A 105 8.15 0.32 3.54
C GLU A 105 8.82 -0.95 4.09
N LEU A 106 8.23 -1.52 5.13
CA LEU A 106 8.42 -2.92 5.49
C LEU A 106 7.22 -3.75 5.02
N ALA A 107 7.49 -4.99 4.61
CA ALA A 107 6.49 -6.01 4.33
C ALA A 107 6.50 -7.06 5.43
N LEU A 108 5.32 -7.46 5.90
CA LEU A 108 5.11 -8.52 6.88
C LEU A 108 4.39 -9.67 6.19
N ARG A 109 4.87 -10.91 6.37
CA ARG A 109 4.16 -12.10 5.89
C ARG A 109 3.41 -12.76 7.04
N MET A 110 2.13 -12.98 6.85
CA MET A 110 1.28 -13.57 7.88
C MET A 110 1.42 -15.10 7.92
N ALA A 111 1.69 -15.66 9.10
CA ALA A 111 1.67 -17.11 9.35
C ALA A 111 0.37 -17.56 10.00
N GLN A 112 -0.32 -16.66 10.71
CA GLN A 112 -1.56 -16.96 11.43
C GLN A 112 -2.63 -15.97 11.02
N PRO A 113 -3.92 -16.35 11.08
CA PRO A 113 -5.01 -15.41 10.87
C PRO A 113 -5.03 -14.35 11.97
N LEU A 114 -5.41 -13.11 11.60
CA LEU A 114 -5.55 -12.02 12.55
C LEU A 114 -6.85 -11.24 12.26
N SER A 115 -7.66 -10.96 13.28
CA SER A 115 -8.95 -10.31 13.13
C SER A 115 -9.33 -9.53 14.38
N GLY A 116 -9.89 -8.34 14.19
CA GLY A 116 -10.33 -7.46 15.26
C GLY A 116 -9.18 -6.82 16.05
N PRO A 117 -9.49 -6.20 17.20
CA PRO A 117 -8.47 -5.59 18.05
C PRO A 117 -7.52 -6.63 18.64
N VAL A 118 -6.22 -6.44 18.45
CA VAL A 118 -5.17 -7.34 18.92
C VAL A 118 -4.04 -6.56 19.59
N SER A 119 -3.29 -7.20 20.49
CA SER A 119 -2.09 -6.60 21.05
C SER A 119 -0.93 -6.66 20.05
N ARG A 120 0.11 -5.83 20.28
CA ARG A 120 1.34 -5.88 19.47
C ARG A 120 2.02 -7.26 19.58
N GLN A 121 1.95 -7.92 20.73
CA GLN A 121 2.48 -9.26 20.93
C GLN A 121 1.72 -10.31 20.10
N ASP A 122 0.39 -10.23 20.03
CA ASP A 122 -0.41 -11.11 19.19
C ASP A 122 -0.11 -10.86 17.70
N ALA A 123 0.01 -9.60 17.32
CA ALA A 123 0.39 -9.21 15.95
C ALA A 123 1.78 -9.76 15.57
N ALA A 124 2.77 -9.64 16.46
CA ALA A 124 4.12 -10.19 16.24
C ALA A 124 4.10 -11.71 16.11
N ALA A 125 3.33 -12.40 16.94
CA ALA A 125 3.22 -13.87 16.93
C ALA A 125 2.51 -14.42 15.67
N ALA A 126 1.78 -13.55 14.94
CA ALA A 126 1.09 -13.93 13.72
C ALA A 126 1.97 -13.78 12.45
N ILE A 127 3.19 -13.26 12.57
CA ILE A 127 4.13 -13.03 11.47
C ILE A 127 5.19 -14.13 11.45
N ASP A 128 5.58 -14.63 10.28
CA ASP A 128 6.70 -15.55 10.13
C ASP A 128 7.91 -14.95 9.39
N ALA A 129 7.74 -13.86 8.68
CA ALA A 129 8.86 -13.24 7.98
C ALA A 129 8.63 -11.73 7.75
N VAL A 130 9.74 -11.01 7.63
CA VAL A 130 9.80 -9.58 7.33
C VAL A 130 10.67 -9.35 6.10
N ALA A 131 10.32 -8.38 5.28
CA ALA A 131 11.14 -7.91 4.17
C ALA A 131 11.08 -6.38 4.06
N ILE A 132 12.03 -5.77 3.35
CA ILE A 132 11.84 -4.42 2.83
C ILE A 132 10.91 -4.47 1.63
N ALA A 133 10.17 -3.38 1.39
CA ALA A 133 9.31 -3.28 0.23
C ALA A 133 9.27 -1.85 -0.32
N MET A 134 9.13 -1.74 -1.63
CA MET A 134 8.66 -0.52 -2.27
C MET A 134 7.18 -0.67 -2.58
N GLU A 135 6.32 0.20 -2.03
CA GLU A 135 5.02 0.40 -2.64
C GLU A 135 5.20 1.28 -3.86
N VAL A 136 4.61 0.86 -4.98
CA VAL A 136 4.59 1.64 -6.21
C VAL A 136 3.23 2.29 -6.34
N VAL A 137 3.22 3.62 -6.43
CA VAL A 137 2.01 4.42 -6.57
C VAL A 137 1.96 5.10 -7.95
N GLU A 138 0.81 5.06 -8.59
CA GLU A 138 0.53 5.83 -9.78
C GLU A 138 -0.31 7.06 -9.40
N GLN A 139 0.27 8.24 -9.46
CA GLN A 139 -0.47 9.47 -9.21
C GLN A 139 -1.45 9.74 -10.37
N ARG A 140 -2.62 9.10 -10.31
CA ARG A 140 -3.65 9.18 -11.37
C ARG A 140 -4.34 10.53 -11.45
N VAL A 141 -4.40 11.24 -10.32
CA VAL A 141 -4.97 12.58 -10.21
C VAL A 141 -4.42 13.24 -8.95
N ARG A 142 -4.49 14.55 -8.87
CA ARG A 142 -4.10 15.28 -7.66
C ARG A 142 -5.03 14.92 -6.50
N VAL A 143 -4.44 14.75 -5.31
CA VAL A 143 -5.15 14.36 -4.09
C VAL A 143 -6.25 15.34 -3.71
N ASP A 144 -5.98 16.66 -3.84
CA ASP A 144 -6.93 17.74 -3.55
C ASP A 144 -8.14 17.78 -4.51
N GLU A 145 -8.02 17.21 -5.70
CA GLU A 145 -9.11 17.08 -6.67
C GLU A 145 -9.95 15.82 -6.45
N MET A 146 -9.32 14.72 -6.02
CA MET A 146 -9.98 13.43 -5.83
C MET A 146 -10.85 13.37 -4.56
N GLY A 147 -10.34 13.93 -3.47
CA GLY A 147 -10.92 13.81 -2.13
C GLY A 147 -10.74 12.43 -1.49
N LEU A 148 -10.85 12.36 -0.17
CA LEU A 148 -10.52 11.16 0.61
C LEU A 148 -11.34 9.93 0.23
N VAL A 149 -12.67 10.06 0.12
CA VAL A 149 -13.55 8.90 -0.17
C VAL A 149 -13.28 8.28 -1.54
N THR A 150 -13.04 9.11 -2.56
CA THR A 150 -12.69 8.61 -3.90
C THR A 150 -11.29 8.00 -3.92
N MET A 151 -10.35 8.58 -3.16
CA MET A 151 -8.99 8.05 -3.04
C MET A 151 -8.99 6.66 -2.40
N ILE A 152 -9.75 6.45 -1.33
CA ILE A 152 -9.92 5.13 -0.71
C ILE A 152 -10.57 4.16 -1.69
N ALA A 153 -11.66 4.55 -2.34
CA ALA A 153 -12.34 3.71 -3.33
C ALA A 153 -11.42 3.30 -4.49
N ASP A 154 -10.51 4.19 -4.94
CA ASP A 154 -9.49 3.90 -5.96
C ASP A 154 -8.27 3.12 -5.39
N GLY A 155 -8.24 2.73 -4.12
CA GLY A 155 -7.13 2.00 -3.50
C GLY A 155 -5.91 2.88 -3.24
N THR A 156 -6.12 4.15 -2.86
CA THR A 156 -5.06 5.11 -2.49
C THR A 156 -3.92 5.20 -3.51
N GLN A 157 -4.28 5.16 -4.79
CA GLN A 157 -3.37 5.24 -5.95
C GLN A 157 -2.34 4.09 -6.05
N GLN A 158 -2.53 3.03 -5.28
CA GLN A 158 -1.69 1.84 -5.35
C GLN A 158 -1.66 1.29 -6.79
N TYR A 159 -0.45 0.96 -7.28
CA TYR A 159 -0.20 0.39 -8.60
C TYR A 159 0.45 -0.98 -8.50
N GLY A 160 1.48 -1.14 -7.66
CA GLY A 160 2.21 -2.39 -7.52
C GLY A 160 3.13 -2.38 -6.30
N SER A 161 3.98 -3.40 -6.20
CA SER A 161 4.98 -3.50 -5.14
C SER A 161 6.22 -4.25 -5.63
N VAL A 162 7.38 -3.92 -5.01
CA VAL A 162 8.60 -4.72 -5.11
C VAL A 162 8.95 -5.15 -3.70
N ILE A 163 9.02 -6.44 -3.44
CA ILE A 163 9.25 -7.01 -2.10
C ILE A 163 10.61 -7.69 -2.10
N GLY A 164 11.40 -7.44 -1.08
CA GLY A 164 12.70 -8.06 -0.87
C GLY A 164 12.63 -9.54 -0.48
N GLU A 165 13.79 -10.13 -0.24
CA GLU A 165 13.86 -11.47 0.30
C GLU A 165 13.30 -11.51 1.73
N TRP A 166 12.52 -12.55 2.01
CA TRP A 166 11.90 -12.74 3.32
C TRP A 166 12.95 -13.19 4.36
N ASN A 167 13.03 -12.46 5.47
CA ASN A 167 13.87 -12.81 6.60
C ASN A 167 13.00 -13.34 7.75
N GLU A 168 13.14 -14.64 8.07
CA GLU A 168 12.42 -15.34 9.12
C GLU A 168 13.12 -15.24 10.49
N SER A 169 14.29 -14.59 10.55
CA SER A 169 15.11 -14.50 11.77
C SER A 169 14.90 -13.20 12.54
N ILE A 170 14.23 -12.22 11.96
CA ILE A 170 13.96 -10.94 12.61
C ILE A 170 12.81 -11.11 13.59
N ASP A 171 13.03 -10.69 14.84
CA ASP A 171 11.94 -10.56 15.81
C ASP A 171 11.07 -9.35 15.43
N PRO A 172 9.78 -9.54 15.06
CA PRO A 172 8.92 -8.43 14.68
C PRO A 172 8.73 -7.37 15.77
N LEU A 173 8.98 -7.70 17.03
CA LEU A 173 8.94 -6.73 18.14
C LEU A 173 10.10 -5.72 18.12
N THR A 174 11.12 -5.94 17.28
CA THR A 174 12.30 -5.04 17.15
C THR A 174 12.28 -4.21 15.87
N LEU A 175 11.18 -4.19 15.14
CA LEU A 175 11.07 -3.46 13.87
C LEU A 175 11.21 -1.95 13.99
N ASP A 176 11.01 -1.38 15.18
CA ASP A 176 11.28 0.02 15.49
C ASP A 176 12.79 0.38 15.47
N GLN A 177 13.68 -0.63 15.44
CA GLN A 177 15.12 -0.47 15.32
C GLN A 177 15.62 -0.58 13.88
N CYS A 178 14.74 -0.88 12.92
CA CYS A 178 15.07 -0.94 11.52
C CYS A 178 15.15 0.47 10.92
N ASP A 179 16.18 0.69 10.11
CA ASP A 179 16.32 1.88 9.28
C ASP A 179 16.31 1.47 7.81
N VAL A 180 15.70 2.30 6.98
CA VAL A 180 15.68 2.11 5.52
C VAL A 180 16.26 3.32 4.81
N ARG A 181 16.86 3.11 3.63
CA ARG A 181 17.38 4.17 2.78
C ARG A 181 16.85 4.00 1.37
N LEU A 182 16.01 4.94 0.94
CA LEU A 182 15.56 5.05 -0.44
C LEU A 182 16.46 6.00 -1.21
N GLN A 183 16.91 5.59 -2.39
CA GLN A 183 17.68 6.40 -3.32
C GLN A 183 16.97 6.43 -4.68
N VAL A 184 16.96 7.61 -5.32
CA VAL A 184 16.53 7.77 -6.72
C VAL A 184 17.73 8.31 -7.50
N ASP A 185 18.22 7.56 -8.49
CA ASP A 185 19.45 7.88 -9.25
C ASP A 185 20.63 8.26 -8.34
N GLY A 186 20.78 7.58 -7.20
CA GLY A 186 21.84 7.82 -6.23
C GLY A 186 21.60 9.02 -5.28
N LEU A 187 20.52 9.77 -5.43
CA LEU A 187 20.13 10.84 -4.51
C LEU A 187 19.28 10.27 -3.37
N THR A 188 19.58 10.66 -2.14
CA THR A 188 18.88 10.18 -0.93
C THR A 188 18.92 11.21 0.18
N ASP A 189 17.92 11.19 1.06
CA ASP A 189 17.88 11.94 2.33
C ASP A 189 18.58 11.19 3.49
N GLY A 190 19.18 10.03 3.21
CA GLY A 190 19.83 9.16 4.19
C GLY A 190 18.93 8.05 4.70
N PHE A 191 19.32 7.48 5.85
CA PHE A 191 18.52 6.46 6.52
C PHE A 191 17.37 7.10 7.30
N MET A 192 16.19 6.48 7.19
CA MET A 192 14.98 6.87 7.90
C MET A 192 14.52 5.72 8.79
N PRO A 193 14.15 6.00 10.06
CA PRO A 193 13.75 4.96 11.00
C PRO A 193 12.34 4.45 10.72
N ALA A 194 12.13 3.15 10.89
CA ALA A 194 10.82 2.52 10.73
C ALA A 194 9.78 3.01 11.76
N THR A 195 10.20 3.74 12.78
CA THR A 195 9.31 4.44 13.74
C THR A 195 8.46 5.55 13.11
N GLU A 196 8.79 6.02 11.89
CA GLU A 196 7.93 6.95 11.13
C GLU A 196 6.53 6.35 10.88
N VAL A 197 6.42 5.01 10.87
CA VAL A 197 5.16 4.28 10.76
C VAL A 197 4.54 4.14 12.17
N LEU A 198 3.66 5.08 12.55
CA LEU A 198 2.87 5.03 13.80
C LEU A 198 3.72 4.77 15.07
N GLY A 199 5.01 5.15 15.07
CA GLY A 199 5.94 4.90 16.16
C GLY A 199 6.48 3.46 16.24
N HIS A 200 5.88 2.50 15.52
CA HIS A 200 6.33 1.12 15.38
C HIS A 200 5.54 0.42 14.25
N PRO A 201 6.17 -0.29 13.30
CA PRO A 201 5.48 -0.93 12.17
C PRO A 201 4.34 -1.88 12.56
N LEU A 202 4.46 -2.59 13.67
CA LEU A 202 3.37 -3.44 14.17
C LEU A 202 2.11 -2.66 14.58
N ASN A 203 2.19 -1.35 14.84
CA ASN A 203 1.01 -0.54 15.10
C ASN A 203 0.14 -0.40 13.82
N ALA A 204 0.75 -0.43 12.64
CA ALA A 204 0.00 -0.48 11.39
C ALA A 204 -0.73 -1.82 11.22
N LEU A 205 -0.09 -2.94 11.59
CA LEU A 205 -0.72 -4.27 11.55
C LEU A 205 -1.86 -4.40 12.56
N THR A 206 -1.69 -3.91 13.80
CA THR A 206 -2.77 -3.95 14.81
C THR A 206 -3.96 -3.09 14.39
N TRP A 207 -3.69 -1.89 13.83
CA TRP A 207 -4.73 -1.03 13.29
C TRP A 207 -5.44 -1.71 12.11
N LEU A 208 -4.69 -2.32 11.18
CA LEU A 208 -5.25 -3.00 10.01
C LEU A 208 -6.17 -4.16 10.40
N SER A 209 -5.75 -4.98 11.38
CA SER A 209 -6.56 -6.09 11.89
C SER A 209 -7.91 -5.61 12.44
N GLU A 210 -7.91 -4.51 13.19
CA GLU A 210 -9.15 -3.90 13.69
C GLU A 210 -9.96 -3.28 12.56
N ALA A 211 -9.33 -2.56 11.64
CA ALA A 211 -10.01 -1.90 10.53
C ALA A 211 -10.68 -2.90 9.58
N LEU A 212 -10.00 -3.99 9.22
CA LEU A 212 -10.58 -5.07 8.41
C LEU A 212 -11.79 -5.71 9.10
N GLY A 213 -11.74 -5.89 10.42
CA GLY A 213 -12.86 -6.44 11.20
C GLY A 213 -14.14 -5.61 11.12
N ARG A 214 -14.06 -4.29 10.87
CA ARG A 214 -15.25 -3.42 10.66
C ARG A 214 -16.00 -3.78 9.37
N TYR A 215 -15.35 -4.47 8.45
CA TYR A 215 -15.90 -4.88 7.15
C TYR A 215 -16.02 -6.40 7.00
N ASP A 216 -16.06 -7.13 8.13
CA ASP A 216 -16.15 -8.59 8.16
C ASP A 216 -14.97 -9.29 7.42
N LEU A 217 -13.80 -8.62 7.36
CA LEU A 217 -12.58 -9.12 6.76
C LEU A 217 -11.57 -9.51 7.85
N ALA A 218 -10.61 -10.34 7.47
CA ALA A 218 -9.51 -10.79 8.32
C ALA A 218 -8.24 -10.96 7.49
N LEU A 219 -7.08 -10.86 8.15
CA LEU A 219 -5.82 -11.30 7.58
C LEU A 219 -5.76 -12.83 7.60
N ALA A 220 -5.27 -13.42 6.53
CA ALA A 220 -5.10 -14.86 6.35
C ALA A 220 -3.61 -15.26 6.32
N PRO A 221 -3.28 -16.51 6.67
CA PRO A 221 -1.93 -17.04 6.46
C PRO A 221 -1.50 -16.88 4.99
N GLY A 222 -0.30 -16.37 4.77
CA GLY A 222 0.25 -16.05 3.45
C GLY A 222 -0.02 -14.63 2.97
N ASP A 223 -0.92 -13.88 3.62
CA ASP A 223 -1.11 -12.47 3.29
C ASP A 223 0.17 -11.67 3.52
N VAL A 224 0.42 -10.74 2.61
CA VAL A 224 1.47 -9.72 2.72
C VAL A 224 0.85 -8.44 3.22
N VAL A 225 1.45 -7.82 4.24
CA VAL A 225 1.05 -6.50 4.72
C VAL A 225 2.18 -5.50 4.50
N LEU A 226 1.95 -4.50 3.66
CA LEU A 226 2.81 -3.32 3.57
C LEU A 226 2.41 -2.36 4.70
N THR A 227 3.42 -1.95 5.50
CA THR A 227 3.16 -1.29 6.80
C THR A 227 2.91 0.21 6.71
N GLY A 228 3.12 0.79 5.55
CA GLY A 228 3.04 2.24 5.33
C GLY A 228 4.41 2.88 5.15
N ALA A 229 4.41 4.05 4.51
CA ALA A 229 5.61 4.74 4.09
C ALA A 229 6.49 5.19 5.26
N ILE A 230 7.70 4.64 5.34
CA ILE A 230 8.81 5.13 6.18
C ILE A 230 9.43 6.35 5.47
N VAL A 231 9.68 6.23 4.16
CA VAL A 231 10.06 7.35 3.30
C VAL A 231 8.89 7.66 2.38
N PRO A 232 8.37 8.91 2.41
CA PRO A 232 7.28 9.32 1.55
C PRO A 232 7.61 9.15 0.07
N ALA A 233 6.58 9.05 -0.76
CA ALA A 233 6.70 8.81 -2.19
C ALA A 233 7.72 9.73 -2.87
N GLN A 234 8.72 9.12 -3.50
CA GLN A 234 9.67 9.75 -4.38
C GLN A 234 9.23 9.48 -5.82
N HIS A 235 9.20 10.53 -6.64
CA HIS A 235 8.76 10.39 -8.02
C HIS A 235 9.91 9.90 -8.92
N LEU A 236 9.65 8.86 -9.71
CA LEU A 236 10.53 8.34 -10.75
C LEU A 236 9.96 8.69 -12.13
N ASN A 237 10.74 9.44 -12.91
CA ASN A 237 10.45 9.63 -14.32
C ASN A 237 10.89 8.40 -15.14
N PRO A 238 10.37 8.22 -16.37
CA PRO A 238 10.91 7.23 -17.29
C PRO A 238 12.42 7.35 -17.45
N GLY A 239 13.13 6.22 -17.38
CA GLY A 239 14.58 6.12 -17.41
C GLY A 239 15.28 6.23 -16.04
N GLN A 240 14.54 6.48 -14.95
CA GLN A 240 15.11 6.55 -13.60
C GLN A 240 15.00 5.22 -12.84
N MET A 241 15.87 5.07 -11.83
CA MET A 241 15.95 3.90 -10.95
C MET A 241 15.85 4.31 -9.49
N ALA A 242 15.07 3.55 -8.72
CA ALA A 242 15.08 3.59 -7.27
C ALA A 242 15.77 2.35 -6.69
N GLU A 243 16.53 2.56 -5.61
CA GLU A 243 17.09 1.51 -4.77
C GLU A 243 16.65 1.73 -3.34
N LEU A 244 16.11 0.69 -2.72
CA LEU A 244 15.79 0.65 -1.30
C LEU A 244 16.70 -0.36 -0.62
N ALA A 245 17.35 0.06 0.46
CA ALA A 245 18.24 -0.78 1.25
C ALA A 245 17.96 -0.65 2.75
N SER A 246 18.19 -1.74 3.47
CA SER A 246 18.15 -1.79 4.94
C SER A 246 19.16 -2.79 5.46
N ASP A 247 19.84 -2.44 6.55
CA ASP A 247 20.76 -3.36 7.20
C ASP A 247 20.00 -4.60 7.72
N GLY A 248 20.48 -5.79 7.34
CA GLY A 248 19.87 -7.07 7.71
C GLY A 248 18.67 -7.52 6.86
N LEU A 249 18.14 -6.65 5.97
CA LEU A 249 17.05 -6.98 5.05
C LEU A 249 17.43 -6.88 3.57
N GLY A 250 18.69 -6.51 3.25
CA GLY A 250 19.19 -6.46 1.88
C GLY A 250 18.79 -5.21 1.11
N ASP A 251 18.77 -5.33 -0.22
CA ASP A 251 18.40 -4.27 -1.14
C ASP A 251 17.47 -4.77 -2.25
N ILE A 252 16.64 -3.85 -2.76
CA ILE A 252 15.72 -4.07 -3.88
C ILE A 252 15.80 -2.89 -4.84
N ARG A 253 15.44 -3.12 -6.12
CA ARG A 253 15.54 -2.10 -7.18
C ARG A 253 14.31 -2.05 -8.05
N LEU A 254 14.01 -0.84 -8.50
CA LEU A 254 12.91 -0.56 -9.44
C LEU A 254 13.38 0.39 -10.52
N TRP A 255 13.19 0.01 -11.78
CA TRP A 255 13.38 0.87 -12.95
C TRP A 255 12.00 1.27 -13.51
N VAL A 256 11.88 2.50 -13.99
CA VAL A 256 10.69 2.99 -14.69
C VAL A 256 11.08 3.28 -16.14
N ASP A 257 10.33 2.66 -17.08
CA ASP A 257 10.43 2.89 -18.53
C ASP A 257 9.51 4.03 -19.01
#